data_ced051622803d5eff1ecd1b0c5aac03d
#
_entry.id   ced051622803d5eff1ecd1b0c5aac03d
#
_cell.length_a   1.000
_cell.length_b   1.000
_cell.length_c   1.000
_cell.angle_alpha   90.00
_cell.angle_beta   90.00
_cell.angle_gamma   90.00
#
_symmetry.space_group_name_H-M   'P 1'
#
loop_
_entity.id
_entity.type
_entity.pdbx_description
1 polymer ?
#
loop_
_entity_poly.entity_id
_entity_poly.type
_entity_poly.pdbx_seq_one_letter_code
_entity_poly.pdbx_strand_id
1 'polypeptide(L)'
;MTEFKWQIDSIRTVLFFNGEINFKKKEWSKNITGLEISNEMTQSEENGRLIQYVEITNLDSNKQFNLVYLKDQSLIDLQLVFERDENFYTFNEIIKEVDFFYEKISVFFDQLNEKIIRIGNVVELSIPVDNEKIGCDLLRSNVSYLNNMQEDLEEISYRTNKSYFIDNIKINQVVQYSNGQKMSLVIDPNIGIPKAKVQKNILMNID
;
A
#
# COMPACT_ATOMS: atom_id res chain seq x y z
N MET A 1 -6.26 -25.81 12.14
CA MET A 1 -5.32 -24.76 11.68
C MET A 1 -5.89 -23.45 12.19
N THR A 2 -5.17 -22.73 13.03
CA THR A 2 -5.53 -21.36 13.42
C THR A 2 -5.38 -20.50 12.17
N GLU A 3 -6.43 -19.80 11.78
CA GLU A 3 -6.42 -18.89 10.63
C GLU A 3 -5.39 -17.80 10.89
N PHE A 4 -4.50 -17.59 9.92
CA PHE A 4 -3.46 -16.56 9.99
C PHE A 4 -4.12 -15.20 9.85
N LYS A 5 -3.81 -14.29 10.77
CA LYS A 5 -4.34 -12.93 10.75
C LYS A 5 -3.21 -11.94 10.47
N TRP A 6 -3.48 -10.96 9.62
CA TRP A 6 -2.53 -9.96 9.15
C TRP A 6 -2.97 -8.56 9.55
N GLN A 7 -2.04 -7.69 9.77
CA GLN A 7 -2.29 -6.24 9.72
C GLN A 7 -2.25 -5.80 8.26
N ILE A 8 -3.18 -4.94 7.84
CA ILE A 8 -3.12 -4.27 6.56
C ILE A 8 -2.29 -3.01 6.76
N ASP A 9 -1.23 -2.85 5.97
CA ASP A 9 -0.44 -1.62 5.99
C ASP A 9 -0.94 -0.63 4.95
N SER A 10 -1.14 -1.12 3.72
CA SER A 10 -1.71 -0.31 2.64
C SER A 10 -2.36 -1.16 1.55
N ILE A 11 -3.32 -0.54 0.86
CA ILE A 11 -3.88 -1.00 -0.42
C ILE A 11 -3.65 0.14 -1.41
N ARG A 12 -3.00 -0.15 -2.55
CA ARG A 12 -2.56 0.86 -3.51
C ARG A 12 -2.97 0.51 -4.93
N THR A 13 -3.25 1.54 -5.71
CA THR A 13 -3.35 1.46 -7.18
C THR A 13 -2.48 2.56 -7.78
N VAL A 14 -1.49 2.16 -8.56
CA VAL A 14 -0.59 3.08 -9.27
C VAL A 14 -0.90 3.08 -10.74
N LEU A 15 -1.22 4.24 -11.29
CA LEU A 15 -1.57 4.45 -12.69
C LEU A 15 -0.37 5.09 -13.39
N PHE A 16 0.10 4.46 -14.45
CA PHE A 16 1.19 4.96 -15.28
C PHE A 16 0.66 5.45 -16.61
N PHE A 17 1.21 6.56 -17.09
CA PHE A 17 0.80 7.23 -18.31
C PHE A 17 1.95 7.33 -19.31
N ASN A 18 1.61 7.41 -20.60
CA ASN A 18 2.62 7.62 -21.65
C ASN A 18 2.89 9.12 -21.82
N GLY A 19 3.91 9.61 -21.15
CA GLY A 19 4.28 11.02 -21.17
C GLY A 19 3.51 11.85 -20.14
N GLU A 20 3.58 13.17 -20.33
CA GLU A 20 2.99 14.10 -19.40
C GLU A 20 1.45 14.07 -19.42
N ILE A 21 0.85 14.04 -18.27
CA ILE A 21 -0.59 14.16 -18.08
C ILE A 21 -0.95 15.59 -17.67
N ASN A 22 -2.09 16.07 -18.16
CA ASN A 22 -2.63 17.36 -17.75
C ASN A 22 -3.48 17.18 -16.47
N PHE A 23 -2.81 16.79 -15.41
CA PHE A 23 -3.49 16.60 -14.13
C PHE A 23 -4.01 17.94 -13.60
N LYS A 24 -5.31 18.01 -13.34
CA LYS A 24 -5.96 19.19 -12.78
C LYS A 24 -6.34 18.91 -11.34
N LYS A 25 -5.98 19.85 -10.47
CA LYS A 25 -6.42 19.87 -9.09
C LYS A 25 -7.96 20.01 -9.04
N LYS A 26 -8.64 19.05 -8.41
CA LYS A 26 -10.11 18.99 -8.37
C LYS A 26 -10.66 18.47 -7.05
N GLU A 27 -9.89 18.56 -5.97
CA GLU A 27 -10.32 17.94 -4.69
C GLU A 27 -10.70 16.45 -4.88
N TRP A 28 -9.80 15.70 -5.53
CA TRP A 28 -10.05 14.33 -5.94
C TRP A 28 -10.41 13.41 -4.78
N SER A 29 -9.68 13.54 -3.64
CA SER A 29 -9.95 12.74 -2.46
C SER A 29 -11.35 12.98 -1.93
N LYS A 30 -11.84 14.24 -1.96
CA LYS A 30 -13.21 14.58 -1.58
C LYS A 30 -14.23 13.96 -2.52
N ASN A 31 -13.97 13.99 -3.83
CA ASN A 31 -14.87 13.39 -4.83
C ASN A 31 -14.94 11.87 -4.67
N ILE A 32 -13.82 11.21 -4.32
CA ILE A 32 -13.71 9.76 -4.14
C ILE A 32 -14.34 9.33 -2.80
N THR A 33 -14.02 10.04 -1.73
CA THR A 33 -14.38 9.61 -0.36
C THR A 33 -15.69 10.23 0.15
N GLY A 34 -16.09 11.39 -0.40
CA GLY A 34 -17.18 12.20 0.12
C GLY A 34 -16.83 13.03 1.35
N LEU A 35 -15.55 13.02 1.77
CA LEU A 35 -15.07 13.69 2.98
C LEU A 35 -14.15 14.87 2.63
N GLU A 36 -14.04 15.83 3.54
CA GLU A 36 -13.14 16.97 3.37
C GLU A 36 -11.67 16.53 3.41
N ILE A 37 -10.85 17.19 2.60
CA ILE A 37 -9.39 16.97 2.56
C ILE A 37 -8.79 17.43 3.89
N SER A 38 -8.07 16.53 4.55
CA SER A 38 -7.42 16.80 5.83
C SER A 38 -6.08 17.54 5.65
N ASN A 39 -5.35 17.23 4.59
CA ASN A 39 -4.09 17.87 4.25
C ASN A 39 -3.88 17.87 2.74
N GLU A 40 -3.26 18.93 2.25
CA GLU A 40 -2.96 19.13 0.84
C GLU A 40 -1.56 19.71 0.68
N MET A 41 -0.80 19.14 -0.27
CA MET A 41 0.52 19.62 -0.66
C MET A 41 0.58 19.82 -2.16
N THR A 42 1.10 20.96 -2.59
CA THR A 42 1.25 21.30 -4.00
C THR A 42 2.64 21.85 -4.27
N GLN A 43 3.31 21.29 -5.28
CA GLN A 43 4.53 21.84 -5.83
C GLN A 43 4.31 22.13 -7.33
N SER A 44 4.66 23.34 -7.77
CA SER A 44 4.47 23.78 -9.16
C SER A 44 5.74 24.39 -9.72
N GLU A 45 5.88 24.36 -11.05
CA GLU A 45 6.86 25.15 -11.80
C GLU A 45 6.51 26.64 -11.73
N GLU A 46 7.45 27.52 -12.11
CA GLU A 46 7.25 28.98 -12.18
C GLU A 46 6.06 29.39 -13.08
N ASN A 47 5.76 28.58 -14.10
CA ASN A 47 4.63 28.79 -15.01
C ASN A 47 3.28 28.29 -14.44
N GLY A 48 3.25 27.81 -13.18
CA GLY A 48 2.07 27.28 -12.51
C GLY A 48 1.72 25.81 -12.83
N ARG A 49 2.56 25.11 -13.62
CA ARG A 49 2.34 23.69 -13.93
C ARG A 49 2.68 22.83 -12.72
N LEU A 50 1.79 21.90 -12.37
CA LEU A 50 1.99 20.99 -11.23
C LEU A 50 3.16 20.03 -11.49
N ILE A 51 4.09 19.95 -10.54
CA ILE A 51 5.16 18.94 -10.49
C ILE A 51 4.71 17.78 -9.59
N GLN A 52 4.19 18.14 -8.42
CA GLN A 52 3.69 17.18 -7.43
C GLN A 52 2.41 17.71 -6.81
N TYR A 53 1.48 16.81 -6.57
CA TYR A 53 0.25 17.12 -5.86
C TYR A 53 -0.10 15.96 -4.93
N VAL A 54 -0.44 16.26 -3.70
CA VAL A 54 -0.81 15.28 -2.69
C VAL A 54 -2.09 15.74 -2.01
N GLU A 55 -3.06 14.87 -1.91
CA GLU A 55 -4.24 15.01 -1.05
C GLU A 55 -4.27 13.88 -0.03
N ILE A 56 -4.58 14.21 1.22
CA ILE A 56 -4.76 13.25 2.31
C ILE A 56 -6.14 13.51 2.91
N THR A 57 -6.94 12.47 3.02
CA THR A 57 -8.26 12.50 3.65
C THR A 57 -8.34 11.41 4.71
N ASN A 58 -8.60 11.80 5.95
CA ASN A 58 -8.85 10.86 7.02
C ASN A 58 -10.26 10.28 6.86
N LEU A 59 -10.36 8.96 6.66
CA LEU A 59 -11.65 8.27 6.57
C LEU A 59 -12.24 8.01 7.95
N ASP A 60 -11.40 7.62 8.89
CA ASP A 60 -11.69 7.44 10.30
C ASP A 60 -10.40 7.63 11.13
N SER A 61 -10.39 7.19 12.39
CA SER A 61 -9.21 7.28 13.27
C SER A 61 -8.04 6.41 12.81
N ASN A 62 -8.29 5.41 11.96
CA ASN A 62 -7.34 4.35 11.64
C ASN A 62 -7.08 4.20 10.14
N LYS A 63 -7.77 4.97 9.30
CA LYS A 63 -7.67 4.87 7.85
C LYS A 63 -7.52 6.23 7.19
N GLN A 64 -6.58 6.32 6.26
CA GLN A 64 -6.36 7.50 5.42
C GLN A 64 -6.45 7.12 3.96
N PHE A 65 -7.09 7.96 3.18
CA PHE A 65 -7.02 7.90 1.72
C PHE A 65 -6.04 8.96 1.23
N ASN A 66 -5.05 8.53 0.46
CA ASN A 66 -4.03 9.39 -0.12
C ASN A 66 -4.11 9.35 -1.65
N LEU A 67 -4.04 10.50 -2.28
CA LEU A 67 -3.83 10.65 -3.71
C LEU A 67 -2.51 11.38 -3.92
N VAL A 68 -1.60 10.79 -4.70
CA VAL A 68 -0.30 11.38 -5.04
C VAL A 68 -0.15 11.44 -6.56
N TYR A 69 0.08 12.63 -7.10
CA TYR A 69 0.47 12.84 -8.49
C TYR A 69 1.95 13.23 -8.56
N LEU A 70 2.71 12.56 -9.44
CA LEU A 70 4.13 12.85 -9.71
C LEU A 70 4.34 13.01 -11.21
N LYS A 71 4.61 14.26 -11.64
CA LYS A 71 4.83 14.62 -13.05
C LYS A 71 6.01 13.88 -13.66
N ASP A 72 7.16 13.91 -12.98
CA ASP A 72 8.42 13.36 -13.50
C ASP A 72 8.36 11.85 -13.71
N GLN A 73 7.48 11.17 -12.99
CA GLN A 73 7.26 9.74 -13.13
C GLN A 73 6.04 9.40 -13.99
N SER A 74 5.30 10.42 -14.45
CA SER A 74 4.04 10.27 -15.20
C SER A 74 3.09 9.28 -14.51
N LEU A 75 2.88 9.46 -13.20
CA LEU A 75 2.06 8.55 -12.40
C LEU A 75 1.07 9.27 -11.47
N ILE A 76 0.00 8.55 -11.17
CA ILE A 76 -0.92 8.84 -10.07
C ILE A 76 -0.95 7.60 -9.17
N ASP A 77 -0.80 7.80 -7.87
CA ASP A 77 -0.83 6.77 -6.84
C ASP A 77 -2.01 7.03 -5.91
N LEU A 78 -2.93 6.08 -5.86
CA LEU A 78 -4.10 6.07 -4.99
C LEU A 78 -3.85 5.05 -3.89
N GLN A 79 -3.97 5.46 -2.63
CA GLN A 79 -3.62 4.62 -1.49
C GLN A 79 -4.69 4.69 -0.42
N LEU A 80 -5.06 3.53 0.11
CA LEU A 80 -5.73 3.39 1.39
C LEU A 80 -4.67 2.91 2.40
N VAL A 81 -4.30 3.79 3.32
CA VAL A 81 -3.28 3.53 4.35
C VAL A 81 -4.00 3.25 5.66
N PHE A 82 -3.57 2.20 6.35
CA PHE A 82 -4.08 1.84 7.66
C PHE A 82 -3.09 2.33 8.72
N GLU A 83 -3.57 3.18 9.62
CA GLU A 83 -2.79 3.49 10.80
C GLU A 83 -2.64 2.22 11.64
N ARG A 84 -1.46 2.06 12.23
CA ARG A 84 -1.11 0.86 13.00
C ARG A 84 -1.99 0.76 14.22
N ASP A 85 -3.06 0.01 14.05
CA ASP A 85 -3.90 -0.45 15.12
C ASP A 85 -3.55 -1.90 15.44
N GLU A 86 -3.90 -2.39 16.62
CA GLU A 86 -3.77 -3.80 16.99
C GLU A 86 -4.77 -4.69 16.23
N ASN A 87 -5.37 -4.18 15.17
CA ASN A 87 -6.37 -4.87 14.36
C ASN A 87 -5.71 -5.87 13.41
N PHE A 88 -6.07 -7.13 13.61
CA PHE A 88 -5.64 -8.23 12.76
C PHE A 88 -6.81 -8.74 11.94
N TYR A 89 -6.60 -8.86 10.65
CA TYR A 89 -7.58 -9.21 9.64
C TYR A 89 -7.36 -10.65 9.14
N THR A 90 -8.43 -11.39 8.97
CA THR A 90 -8.45 -12.62 8.16
C THR A 90 -8.39 -12.26 6.68
N PHE A 91 -8.06 -13.22 5.81
CA PHE A 91 -8.08 -12.96 4.36
C PHE A 91 -9.44 -12.50 3.83
N ASN A 92 -10.54 -13.00 4.38
CA ASN A 92 -11.88 -12.57 3.99
C ASN A 92 -12.16 -11.11 4.37
N GLU A 93 -11.63 -10.64 5.49
CA GLU A 93 -11.73 -9.24 5.89
C GLU A 93 -10.83 -8.35 5.03
N ILE A 94 -9.62 -8.82 4.69
CA ILE A 94 -8.73 -8.11 3.75
C ILE A 94 -9.41 -7.93 2.38
N ILE A 95 -10.06 -8.96 1.85
CA ILE A 95 -10.79 -8.87 0.58
C ILE A 95 -11.87 -7.78 0.64
N LYS A 96 -12.62 -7.67 1.75
CA LYS A 96 -13.63 -6.61 1.92
C LYS A 96 -13.02 -5.20 1.89
N GLU A 97 -11.84 -5.02 2.50
CA GLU A 97 -11.13 -3.73 2.46
C GLU A 97 -10.62 -3.41 1.04
N VAL A 98 -10.16 -4.43 0.32
CA VAL A 98 -9.77 -4.31 -1.09
C VAL A 98 -10.97 -3.92 -1.96
N ASP A 99 -12.12 -4.60 -1.80
CA ASP A 99 -13.35 -4.29 -2.52
C ASP A 99 -13.83 -2.87 -2.23
N PHE A 100 -13.82 -2.47 -0.95
CA PHE A 100 -14.15 -1.10 -0.53
C PHE A 100 -13.24 -0.07 -1.22
N PHE A 101 -11.93 -0.31 -1.25
CA PHE A 101 -10.99 0.59 -1.91
C PHE A 101 -11.29 0.73 -3.41
N TYR A 102 -11.50 -0.39 -4.11
CA TYR A 102 -11.80 -0.37 -5.55
C TYR A 102 -13.15 0.27 -5.86
N GLU A 103 -14.16 0.06 -5.05
CA GLU A 103 -15.45 0.76 -5.18
C GLU A 103 -15.22 2.28 -5.11
N LYS A 104 -14.43 2.75 -4.15
CA LYS A 104 -14.14 4.18 -4.00
C LYS A 104 -13.37 4.75 -5.18
N ILE A 105 -12.30 4.11 -5.61
CA ILE A 105 -11.48 4.65 -6.72
C ILE A 105 -12.13 4.50 -8.10
N SER A 106 -13.18 3.70 -8.26
CA SER A 106 -13.92 3.60 -9.55
C SER A 106 -14.39 4.95 -10.04
N VAL A 107 -14.87 5.82 -9.14
CA VAL A 107 -15.27 7.20 -9.45
C VAL A 107 -14.15 8.03 -10.08
N PHE A 108 -12.91 7.78 -9.67
CA PHE A 108 -11.74 8.46 -10.23
C PHE A 108 -11.47 8.01 -11.67
N PHE A 109 -11.58 6.71 -11.94
CA PHE A 109 -11.38 6.17 -13.29
C PHE A 109 -12.41 6.73 -14.29
N ASP A 110 -13.65 6.90 -13.88
CA ASP A 110 -14.72 7.44 -14.72
C ASP A 110 -14.48 8.92 -15.12
N GLN A 111 -13.70 9.64 -14.34
CA GLN A 111 -13.39 11.05 -14.55
C GLN A 111 -12.04 11.29 -15.22
N LEU A 112 -11.22 10.25 -15.35
CA LEU A 112 -9.88 10.34 -15.93
C LEU A 112 -9.98 10.18 -17.45
N ASN A 113 -9.53 11.21 -18.18
CA ASN A 113 -9.56 11.22 -19.66
C ASN A 113 -8.23 10.77 -20.29
N GLU A 114 -7.19 10.62 -19.49
CA GLU A 114 -5.85 10.28 -19.93
C GLU A 114 -5.72 8.76 -20.18
N LYS A 115 -4.92 8.40 -21.19
CA LYS A 115 -4.67 7.00 -21.51
C LYS A 115 -3.71 6.37 -20.52
N ILE A 116 -4.23 5.48 -19.70
CA ILE A 116 -3.43 4.63 -18.81
C ILE A 116 -2.73 3.56 -19.66
N ILE A 117 -1.40 3.39 -19.48
CA ILE A 117 -0.61 2.37 -20.15
C ILE A 117 -0.30 1.17 -19.25
N ARG A 118 -0.31 1.38 -17.94
CA ARG A 118 -0.10 0.33 -16.95
C ARG A 118 -0.83 0.67 -15.65
N ILE A 119 -1.36 -0.35 -15.02
CA ILE A 119 -1.91 -0.29 -13.66
C ILE A 119 -1.12 -1.28 -12.81
N GLY A 120 -0.62 -0.83 -11.67
CA GLY A 120 -0.06 -1.67 -10.61
C GLY A 120 -0.99 -1.62 -9.41
N ASN A 121 -1.35 -2.79 -8.86
CA ASN A 121 -2.13 -2.90 -7.64
C ASN A 121 -1.29 -3.61 -6.60
N VAL A 122 -1.20 -3.05 -5.39
CA VAL A 122 -0.37 -3.60 -4.31
C VAL A 122 -1.19 -3.66 -3.03
N VAL A 123 -1.14 -4.81 -2.37
CA VAL A 123 -1.63 -4.99 -1.00
C VAL A 123 -0.45 -5.30 -0.12
N GLU A 124 -0.17 -4.45 0.84
CA GLU A 124 0.92 -4.62 1.80
C GLU A 124 0.35 -5.08 3.14
N LEU A 125 0.81 -6.25 3.57
CA LEU A 125 0.38 -6.89 4.82
C LEU A 125 1.58 -7.13 5.72
N SER A 126 1.35 -7.11 7.03
CA SER A 126 2.40 -7.42 8.01
C SER A 126 1.87 -8.19 9.21
N ILE A 127 2.79 -8.91 9.87
CA ILE A 127 2.58 -9.51 11.19
C ILE A 127 3.75 -9.09 12.07
N PRO A 128 3.51 -8.39 13.17
CA PRO A 128 4.56 -8.08 14.15
C PRO A 128 5.09 -9.35 14.80
N VAL A 129 6.39 -9.43 14.95
CA VAL A 129 7.09 -10.54 15.61
C VAL A 129 8.13 -10.02 16.59
N ASP A 130 8.44 -10.79 17.63
CA ASP A 130 9.40 -10.38 18.66
C ASP A 130 10.85 -10.35 18.15
N ASN A 131 11.19 -11.25 17.23
CA ASN A 131 12.52 -11.31 16.61
C ASN A 131 12.50 -11.98 15.24
N GLU A 132 13.61 -11.87 14.49
CA GLU A 132 13.73 -12.41 13.13
C GLU A 132 13.54 -13.93 13.09
N LYS A 133 14.05 -14.65 14.07
CA LYS A 133 13.96 -16.12 14.11
C LYS A 133 12.50 -16.58 14.18
N ILE A 134 11.69 -15.96 15.05
CA ILE A 134 10.25 -16.23 15.14
C ILE A 134 9.57 -15.91 13.78
N GLY A 135 9.97 -14.80 13.13
CA GLY A 135 9.47 -14.45 11.80
C GLY A 135 9.81 -15.51 10.75
N CYS A 136 11.05 -15.98 10.72
CA CYS A 136 11.47 -17.05 9.81
C CYS A 136 10.72 -18.37 10.07
N ASP A 137 10.54 -18.76 11.33
CA ASP A 137 9.84 -19.99 11.71
C ASP A 137 8.35 -19.93 11.32
N LEU A 138 7.72 -18.77 11.51
CA LEU A 138 6.35 -18.53 11.08
C LEU A 138 6.20 -18.59 9.56
N LEU A 139 7.08 -17.97 8.78
CA LEU A 139 7.07 -18.06 7.33
C LEU A 139 7.26 -19.49 6.85
N ARG A 140 8.23 -20.20 7.42
CA ARG A 140 8.48 -21.61 7.08
C ARG A 140 7.27 -22.51 7.34
N SER A 141 6.60 -22.33 8.49
CA SER A 141 5.44 -23.16 8.84
C SER A 141 4.21 -22.88 7.97
N ASN A 142 4.10 -21.72 7.36
CA ASN A 142 2.92 -21.29 6.62
C ASN A 142 3.10 -21.24 5.10
N VAL A 143 4.32 -21.06 4.62
CA VAL A 143 4.65 -21.12 3.20
C VAL A 143 5.22 -22.50 2.89
N SER A 144 4.41 -23.37 2.29
CA SER A 144 4.74 -24.80 2.09
C SER A 144 6.07 -25.04 1.38
N TYR A 145 6.45 -24.15 0.46
CA TYR A 145 7.72 -24.21 -0.24
C TYR A 145 8.94 -24.00 0.67
N LEU A 146 8.76 -23.24 1.76
CA LEU A 146 9.83 -22.94 2.71
C LEU A 146 10.02 -24.02 3.78
N ASN A 147 9.10 -24.98 3.90
CA ASN A 147 9.15 -26.04 4.93
C ASN A 147 10.41 -26.89 4.90
N ASN A 148 11.06 -27.01 3.74
CA ASN A 148 12.27 -27.82 3.55
C ASN A 148 13.58 -27.02 3.68
N MET A 149 13.52 -25.75 4.04
CA MET A 149 14.72 -24.94 4.26
C MET A 149 15.39 -25.25 5.60
N GLN A 150 16.70 -24.96 5.70
CA GLN A 150 17.48 -25.21 6.91
C GLN A 150 16.96 -24.43 8.11
N GLU A 151 17.21 -24.93 9.32
CA GLU A 151 16.60 -24.41 10.55
C GLU A 151 17.17 -23.07 11.04
N ASP A 152 18.41 -22.72 10.67
CA ASP A 152 19.09 -21.54 11.19
C ASP A 152 19.05 -20.34 10.22
N LEU A 153 17.88 -20.02 9.69
CA LEU A 153 17.70 -18.86 8.83
C LEU A 153 17.46 -17.60 9.67
N GLU A 154 18.25 -16.55 9.43
CA GLU A 154 18.07 -15.23 10.02
C GLU A 154 17.23 -14.31 9.13
N GLU A 155 17.23 -14.56 7.81
CA GLU A 155 16.51 -13.77 6.83
C GLU A 155 15.87 -14.67 5.78
N ILE A 156 14.60 -14.38 5.45
CA ILE A 156 13.87 -15.01 4.35
C ILE A 156 13.32 -13.92 3.44
N SER A 157 13.60 -14.05 2.14
CA SER A 157 12.89 -13.33 1.09
C SER A 157 12.48 -14.33 0.01
N TYR A 158 11.18 -14.52 -0.15
CA TYR A 158 10.60 -15.43 -1.11
C TYR A 158 9.63 -14.70 -2.02
N ARG A 159 9.88 -14.74 -3.33
CA ARG A 159 9.07 -14.05 -4.33
C ARG A 159 8.63 -15.00 -5.41
N THR A 160 7.34 -14.96 -5.73
CA THR A 160 6.77 -15.63 -6.90
C THR A 160 6.24 -14.59 -7.89
N ASN A 161 6.36 -14.90 -9.18
CA ASN A 161 5.73 -14.13 -10.25
C ASN A 161 4.98 -15.10 -11.16
N LYS A 162 3.68 -14.90 -11.27
CA LYS A 162 2.80 -15.67 -12.14
C LYS A 162 2.19 -14.74 -13.18
N SER A 163 2.35 -15.08 -14.46
CA SER A 163 1.70 -14.35 -15.54
C SER A 163 0.52 -15.14 -16.08
N TYR A 164 -0.58 -14.44 -16.36
CA TYR A 164 -1.78 -14.96 -16.99
C TYR A 164 -2.45 -13.89 -17.84
N PHE A 165 -3.48 -14.25 -18.59
CA PHE A 165 -4.21 -13.32 -19.45
C PHE A 165 -5.68 -13.28 -19.04
N ILE A 166 -6.25 -12.06 -19.00
CA ILE A 166 -7.68 -11.80 -18.90
C ILE A 166 -8.03 -10.91 -20.08
N ASP A 167 -8.94 -11.37 -20.95
CA ASP A 167 -9.40 -10.62 -22.13
C ASP A 167 -8.28 -10.03 -22.99
N ASN A 168 -7.21 -10.82 -23.25
CA ASN A 168 -5.99 -10.44 -23.95
C ASN A 168 -5.09 -9.42 -23.22
N ILE A 169 -5.40 -9.03 -22.00
CA ILE A 169 -4.53 -8.22 -21.17
C ILE A 169 -3.63 -9.13 -20.36
N LYS A 170 -2.31 -8.94 -20.46
CA LYS A 170 -1.34 -9.67 -19.65
C LYS A 170 -1.34 -9.13 -18.23
N ILE A 171 -1.62 -10.01 -17.27
CA ILE A 171 -1.55 -9.73 -15.84
C ILE A 171 -0.30 -10.43 -15.28
N ASN A 172 0.48 -9.72 -14.50
CA ASN A 172 1.55 -10.30 -13.69
C ASN A 172 1.12 -10.20 -12.22
N GLN A 173 1.02 -11.33 -11.56
CA GLN A 173 0.78 -11.41 -10.13
C GLN A 173 2.09 -11.71 -9.43
N VAL A 174 2.53 -10.82 -8.56
CA VAL A 174 3.71 -11.00 -7.72
C VAL A 174 3.26 -11.16 -6.28
N VAL A 175 3.73 -12.22 -5.61
CA VAL A 175 3.58 -12.39 -4.17
C VAL A 175 4.96 -12.49 -3.57
N GLN A 176 5.24 -11.64 -2.62
CA GLN A 176 6.53 -11.61 -1.92
C GLN A 176 6.30 -11.73 -0.42
N TYR A 177 7.01 -12.67 0.18
CA TYR A 177 7.11 -12.82 1.63
C TYR A 177 8.53 -12.50 2.07
N SER A 178 8.68 -11.77 3.16
CA SER A 178 9.98 -11.52 3.78
C SER A 178 9.82 -11.27 5.28
N ASN A 179 10.87 -11.55 6.04
CA ASN A 179 11.02 -10.95 7.34
C ASN A 179 11.77 -9.62 7.18
N GLY A 180 11.42 -8.63 7.97
CA GLY A 180 11.98 -7.30 7.86
C GLY A 180 11.69 -6.44 9.07
N GLN A 181 12.10 -5.19 8.99
CA GLN A 181 11.90 -4.21 10.04
C GLN A 181 11.08 -3.05 9.51
N LYS A 182 10.10 -2.62 10.30
CA LYS A 182 9.38 -1.37 10.06
C LYS A 182 9.82 -0.34 11.09
N MET A 183 10.10 0.87 10.60
CA MET A 183 10.43 2.01 11.45
C MET A 183 9.25 2.98 11.47
N SER A 184 8.82 3.37 12.66
CA SER A 184 7.86 4.45 12.86
C SER A 184 8.47 5.53 13.73
N LEU A 185 8.18 6.80 13.39
CA LEU A 185 8.51 7.93 14.25
C LEU A 185 7.31 8.20 15.16
N VAL A 186 7.54 8.09 16.45
CA VAL A 186 6.54 8.42 17.47
C VAL A 186 6.97 9.71 18.13
N ILE A 187 6.13 10.73 18.07
CA ILE A 187 6.37 12.00 18.79
C ILE A 187 5.83 11.83 20.22
N ASP A 188 6.74 11.89 21.20
CA ASP A 188 6.33 11.91 22.60
C ASP A 188 5.61 13.23 22.86
N PRO A 189 4.31 13.21 23.22
CA PRO A 189 3.52 14.44 23.40
C PRO A 189 4.03 15.33 24.54
N ASN A 190 4.82 14.79 25.47
CA ASN A 190 5.37 15.53 26.61
C ASN A 190 6.72 16.18 26.30
N ILE A 191 7.48 15.65 25.36
CA ILE A 191 8.87 16.08 25.09
C ILE A 191 8.99 16.71 23.70
N GLY A 192 8.06 16.43 22.79
CA GLY A 192 8.08 16.93 21.40
C GLY A 192 9.21 16.36 20.52
N ILE A 193 9.99 15.43 21.04
CA ILE A 193 11.14 14.84 20.34
C ILE A 193 10.68 13.55 19.66
N PRO A 194 10.85 13.41 18.32
CA PRO A 194 10.53 12.18 17.65
C PRO A 194 11.48 11.05 18.08
N LYS A 195 10.88 9.92 18.47
CA LYS A 195 11.61 8.67 18.76
C LYS A 195 11.31 7.66 17.64
N ALA A 196 12.36 7.07 17.09
CA ALA A 196 12.21 5.96 16.18
C ALA A 196 11.81 4.69 16.97
N LYS A 197 10.67 4.10 16.61
CA LYS A 197 10.26 2.78 17.07
C LYS A 197 10.52 1.80 15.94
N VAL A 198 11.41 0.85 16.15
CA VAL A 198 11.70 -0.24 15.21
C VAL A 198 10.89 -1.46 15.65
N GLN A 199 10.13 -2.03 14.76
CA GLN A 199 9.35 -3.23 14.97
C GLN A 199 9.73 -4.27 13.91
N LYS A 200 10.03 -5.49 14.32
CA LYS A 200 10.28 -6.62 13.43
C LYS A 200 8.95 -7.19 12.96
N ASN A 201 8.88 -7.53 11.68
CA ASN A 201 7.65 -7.98 11.05
C ASN A 201 7.92 -9.07 10.01
N ILE A 202 6.93 -9.91 9.82
CA ILE A 202 6.74 -10.60 8.55
C ILE A 202 6.00 -9.65 7.63
N LEU A 203 6.46 -9.54 6.40
CA LEU A 203 5.87 -8.72 5.36
C LEU A 203 5.36 -9.61 4.23
N MET A 204 4.17 -9.32 3.72
CA MET A 204 3.63 -9.91 2.52
C MET A 204 3.14 -8.81 1.58
N ASN A 205 3.68 -8.77 0.37
CA ASN A 205 3.25 -7.87 -0.69
C ASN A 205 2.61 -8.69 -1.79
N ILE A 206 1.44 -8.29 -2.24
CA ILE A 206 0.70 -8.87 -3.36
C ILE A 206 0.54 -7.77 -4.40
N ASP A 207 1.21 -7.94 -5.58
CA ASP A 207 1.18 -7.01 -6.72
C ASP A 207 0.60 -7.71 -7.97
#